data_4e55ffd4ef7e4868678bf79cd1020cc2
#
_entry.id   4e55ffd4ef7e4868678bf79cd1020cc2
#
_cell.length_a   1.000
_cell.length_b   1.000
_cell.length_c   1.000
_cell.angle_alpha   90.00
_cell.angle_beta   90.00
_cell.angle_gamma   90.00
#
_symmetry.space_group_name_H-M   'P 1'
#
loop_
_entity.id
_entity.type
_entity.pdbx_description
1 polymer ?
#
loop_
_entity_poly.entity_id
_entity_poly.type
_entity_poly.pdbx_seq_one_letter_code
_entity_poly.pdbx_strand_id
1 'polypeptide(L)'
;VVPVVGKRADVRTELANSLAAARGGSTARKRSSDLIAELVEEAERHPNGVLVVIDELGKLLEATAADGGDIGFFQELAESASRCSRKLIVVGILHQAFDAYASRLGREARDEWAKVQGRYVDIPLVAGVDEVIELVGRAITVSGAPDIRPAAKFAKRIADSIKARRPGTPEALASSLAACWPLHPVTAALLGPISRRRFGQNERSTFGFLASREPLGFIEHLNGHPAVWTSMYGPADYWDYLRANLEPAILASPDGHRWAQACEAVERAESKGTEQHVALTKAIALIELFRSGSGLVADSHVLEVSVRGVNEETIPRLLKELSDWKVLIERKHLGAWGIYAGSDFDIESAVRAARAEIGEPDLDRISTLSDLQPVLAKRLYQETGTMRWFNRALARLDGIEQLAELYRHKQRSVGSFVMCLPSIGTRTKSAEHRVRHASTSASETLLLATPKNAERIAELSLELSAAERVSRTHPELHGDPVARRELVGR
;
A
#
# COMPACT_ATOMS: atom_id res chain seq x y z
N VAL A 1 -13.77 28.54 -15.51
CA VAL A 1 -13.54 27.09 -15.49
C VAL A 1 -14.08 26.50 -16.78
N VAL A 2 -13.31 25.63 -17.44
CA VAL A 2 -13.68 24.90 -18.66
C VAL A 2 -13.78 23.41 -18.28
N PRO A 3 -15.00 22.91 -17.98
CA PRO A 3 -15.21 21.50 -17.67
C PRO A 3 -15.31 20.69 -18.97
N VAL A 4 -14.56 19.61 -19.07
CA VAL A 4 -14.59 18.64 -20.18
C VAL A 4 -14.92 17.28 -19.62
N VAL A 5 -15.91 16.58 -20.18
CA VAL A 5 -16.19 15.20 -19.82
C VAL A 5 -15.66 14.29 -20.93
N GLY A 6 -14.71 13.44 -20.58
CA GLY A 6 -14.09 12.51 -21.50
C GLY A 6 -15.07 11.47 -22.04
N LYS A 7 -15.09 11.32 -23.34
CA LYS A 7 -15.81 10.27 -24.07
C LYS A 7 -14.90 9.77 -25.20
N ARG A 8 -15.31 8.70 -25.87
CA ARG A 8 -14.59 8.21 -27.04
C ARG A 8 -14.80 9.16 -28.21
N ALA A 9 -14.09 10.29 -28.21
CA ALA A 9 -14.18 11.34 -29.22
C ALA A 9 -12.83 12.07 -29.33
N ASP A 10 -12.68 12.88 -30.37
CA ASP A 10 -11.48 13.71 -30.55
C ASP A 10 -11.38 14.77 -29.45
N VAL A 11 -10.25 14.81 -28.74
CA VAL A 11 -10.00 15.68 -27.60
C VAL A 11 -10.05 17.18 -27.98
N ARG A 12 -9.58 17.54 -29.17
CA ARG A 12 -9.59 18.94 -29.64
C ARG A 12 -11.03 19.43 -29.82
N THR A 13 -11.90 18.57 -30.36
CA THR A 13 -13.31 18.89 -30.54
C THR A 13 -14.05 19.06 -29.21
N GLU A 14 -13.84 18.15 -28.25
CA GLU A 14 -14.49 18.22 -26.95
C GLU A 14 -14.03 19.44 -26.15
N LEU A 15 -12.74 19.73 -26.16
CA LEU A 15 -12.18 20.89 -25.47
C LEU A 15 -12.64 22.21 -26.12
N ALA A 16 -12.71 22.29 -27.46
CA ALA A 16 -13.23 23.47 -28.15
C ALA A 16 -14.71 23.71 -27.83
N ASN A 17 -15.53 22.67 -27.81
CA ASN A 17 -16.95 22.77 -27.43
C ASN A 17 -17.10 23.26 -25.99
N SER A 18 -16.32 22.73 -25.05
CA SER A 18 -16.34 23.13 -23.65
C SER A 18 -15.87 24.56 -23.45
N LEU A 19 -14.86 25.00 -24.18
CA LEU A 19 -14.40 26.39 -24.16
C LEU A 19 -15.46 27.35 -24.68
N ALA A 20 -16.13 27.00 -25.81
CA ALA A 20 -17.23 27.80 -26.37
C ALA A 20 -18.42 27.89 -25.39
N ALA A 21 -18.79 26.77 -24.75
CA ALA A 21 -19.84 26.77 -23.74
C ALA A 21 -19.48 27.62 -22.51
N ALA A 22 -18.25 27.59 -22.05
CA ALA A 22 -17.76 28.40 -20.93
C ALA A 22 -17.79 29.92 -21.23
N ARG A 23 -17.70 30.29 -22.51
CA ARG A 23 -17.86 31.67 -23.00
C ARG A 23 -19.32 32.11 -23.20
N GLY A 24 -20.32 31.23 -22.93
CA GLY A 24 -21.74 31.52 -23.15
C GLY A 24 -22.18 31.43 -24.60
N GLY A 25 -21.39 30.84 -25.51
CA GLY A 25 -21.70 30.64 -26.92
C GLY A 25 -22.26 29.25 -27.22
N SER A 26 -23.09 29.14 -28.25
CA SER A 26 -23.56 27.86 -28.79
C SER A 26 -22.46 27.28 -29.69
N THR A 27 -22.08 26.04 -29.44
CA THR A 27 -21.14 25.17 -30.17
C THR A 27 -20.16 25.83 -31.16
N ALA A 28 -18.88 25.55 -30.99
CA ALA A 28 -17.79 26.08 -31.82
C ALA A 28 -18.03 25.84 -33.33
N ARG A 29 -18.30 26.90 -34.06
CA ARG A 29 -18.52 26.89 -35.51
C ARG A 29 -17.23 26.93 -36.35
N LYS A 30 -16.07 27.07 -35.75
CA LYS A 30 -14.78 27.03 -36.45
C LYS A 30 -13.86 26.00 -35.78
N ARG A 31 -13.34 25.08 -36.59
CA ARG A 31 -12.08 24.37 -36.27
C ARG A 31 -11.02 25.45 -36.14
N SER A 32 -10.72 25.88 -34.95
CA SER A 32 -9.53 26.71 -34.73
C SER A 32 -8.29 25.86 -35.02
N SER A 33 -7.44 26.35 -35.83
CA SER A 33 -6.16 25.69 -36.14
C SER A 33 -5.22 25.66 -34.93
N ASP A 34 -5.51 26.45 -33.90
CA ASP A 34 -4.71 26.54 -32.69
C ASP A 34 -5.55 26.76 -31.44
N LEU A 35 -6.18 25.68 -30.99
CA LEU A 35 -7.00 25.67 -29.77
C LEU A 35 -6.17 25.97 -28.50
N ILE A 36 -4.92 25.57 -28.47
CA ILE A 36 -4.04 25.80 -27.32
C ILE A 36 -3.71 27.27 -27.22
N ALA A 37 -3.43 27.97 -28.33
CA ALA A 37 -3.24 29.40 -28.33
C ALA A 37 -4.48 30.15 -27.86
N GLU A 38 -5.69 29.72 -28.25
CA GLU A 38 -6.94 30.28 -27.75
C GLU A 38 -7.11 30.15 -26.22
N LEU A 39 -6.71 29.00 -25.66
CA LEU A 39 -6.76 28.76 -24.21
C LEU A 39 -5.76 29.65 -23.47
N VAL A 40 -4.55 29.81 -24.01
CA VAL A 40 -3.52 30.68 -23.45
C VAL A 40 -3.98 32.15 -23.49
N GLU A 41 -4.49 32.61 -24.62
CA GLU A 41 -5.01 33.98 -24.77
C GLU A 41 -6.17 34.26 -23.79
N GLU A 42 -7.08 33.30 -23.64
CA GLU A 42 -8.17 33.40 -22.66
C GLU A 42 -7.64 33.46 -21.23
N ALA A 43 -6.63 32.63 -20.90
CA ALA A 43 -6.03 32.62 -19.58
C ALA A 43 -5.31 33.93 -19.23
N GLU A 44 -4.70 34.57 -20.22
CA GLU A 44 -4.02 35.88 -20.04
C GLU A 44 -5.01 37.01 -19.93
N ARG A 45 -6.15 36.94 -20.61
CA ARG A 45 -7.22 37.94 -20.50
C ARG A 45 -7.94 37.94 -19.16
N HIS A 46 -8.11 36.80 -18.54
CA HIS A 46 -8.83 36.66 -17.29
C HIS A 46 -7.94 37.00 -16.06
N PRO A 47 -8.40 37.87 -15.13
CA PRO A 47 -7.61 38.24 -13.96
C PRO A 47 -7.16 37.04 -13.12
N ASN A 48 -8.02 35.99 -13.04
CA ASN A 48 -7.79 34.79 -12.26
C ASN A 48 -7.29 33.59 -13.12
N GLY A 49 -7.02 33.81 -14.42
CA GLY A 49 -6.62 32.76 -15.35
C GLY A 49 -7.76 31.82 -15.72
N VAL A 50 -7.39 30.66 -16.31
CA VAL A 50 -8.31 29.63 -16.74
C VAL A 50 -7.94 28.30 -16.07
N LEU A 51 -8.95 27.60 -15.56
CA LEU A 51 -8.86 26.22 -15.09
C LEU A 51 -9.60 25.31 -16.07
N VAL A 52 -8.87 24.39 -16.70
CA VAL A 52 -9.42 23.32 -17.52
C VAL A 52 -9.48 22.06 -16.66
N VAL A 53 -10.65 21.45 -16.54
CA VAL A 53 -10.84 20.18 -15.81
C VAL A 53 -11.34 19.14 -16.80
N ILE A 54 -10.55 18.11 -17.04
CA ILE A 54 -10.89 17.01 -17.94
C ILE A 54 -11.20 15.79 -17.09
N ASP A 55 -12.48 15.56 -16.85
CA ASP A 55 -12.95 14.34 -16.19
C ASP A 55 -12.93 13.16 -17.18
N GLU A 56 -12.67 11.96 -16.70
CA GLU A 56 -12.49 10.75 -17.51
C GLU A 56 -11.47 10.91 -18.65
N LEU A 57 -10.36 11.60 -18.40
CA LEU A 57 -9.29 11.83 -19.36
C LEU A 57 -8.81 10.53 -20.04
N GLY A 58 -8.85 9.40 -19.33
CA GLY A 58 -8.49 8.09 -19.86
C GLY A 58 -9.28 7.68 -21.11
N LYS A 59 -10.57 8.03 -21.22
CA LYS A 59 -11.39 7.75 -22.40
C LYS A 59 -10.94 8.52 -23.63
N LEU A 60 -10.53 9.78 -23.45
CA LEU A 60 -9.97 10.60 -24.53
C LEU A 60 -8.60 10.07 -24.98
N LEU A 61 -7.74 9.68 -24.01
CA LEU A 61 -6.45 9.07 -24.31
C LEU A 61 -6.61 7.75 -25.07
N GLU A 62 -7.49 6.86 -24.64
CA GLU A 62 -7.79 5.60 -25.33
C GLU A 62 -8.32 5.83 -26.76
N ALA A 63 -9.25 6.79 -26.93
CA ALA A 63 -9.76 7.14 -28.26
C ALA A 63 -8.65 7.67 -29.17
N THR A 64 -7.82 8.59 -28.67
CA THR A 64 -6.68 9.14 -29.41
C THR A 64 -5.69 8.04 -29.84
N ALA A 65 -5.42 7.08 -28.96
CA ALA A 65 -4.53 5.97 -29.26
C ALA A 65 -5.12 4.97 -30.27
N ALA A 66 -6.46 4.70 -30.21
CA ALA A 66 -7.13 3.76 -31.10
C ALA A 66 -7.33 4.32 -32.50
N ASP A 67 -7.60 5.60 -32.63
CA ASP A 67 -7.91 6.27 -33.91
C ASP A 67 -6.66 6.81 -34.62
N GLY A 68 -5.46 6.54 -34.09
CA GLY A 68 -4.19 7.09 -34.63
C GLY A 68 -4.08 8.61 -34.47
N GLY A 69 -4.77 9.17 -33.47
CA GLY A 69 -4.77 10.59 -33.18
C GLY A 69 -3.47 11.08 -32.55
N ASP A 70 -3.33 12.40 -32.50
CA ASP A 70 -2.13 13.09 -32.00
C ASP A 70 -2.07 13.11 -30.47
N ILE A 71 -1.36 12.15 -29.87
CA ILE A 71 -1.08 12.13 -28.43
C ILE A 71 -0.23 13.33 -28.02
N GLY A 72 0.58 13.89 -28.92
CA GLY A 72 1.40 15.08 -28.69
C GLY A 72 0.59 16.32 -28.29
N PHE A 73 -0.72 16.35 -28.62
CA PHE A 73 -1.61 17.42 -28.17
C PHE A 73 -1.63 17.58 -26.64
N PHE A 74 -1.67 16.48 -25.90
CA PHE A 74 -1.67 16.53 -24.42
C PHE A 74 -0.33 17.05 -23.87
N GLN A 75 0.78 16.70 -24.54
CA GLN A 75 2.08 17.22 -24.19
C GLN A 75 2.15 18.74 -24.46
N GLU A 76 1.74 19.18 -25.64
CA GLU A 76 1.71 20.59 -26.02
C GLU A 76 0.82 21.43 -25.10
N LEU A 77 -0.35 20.88 -24.72
CA LEU A 77 -1.27 21.52 -23.76
C LEU A 77 -0.59 21.71 -22.40
N ALA A 78 0.10 20.70 -21.87
CA ALA A 78 0.81 20.79 -20.61
C ALA A 78 1.99 21.77 -20.67
N GLU A 79 2.76 21.76 -21.76
CA GLU A 79 3.87 22.69 -21.96
C GLU A 79 3.39 24.16 -22.05
N SER A 80 2.31 24.39 -22.78
CA SER A 80 1.72 25.72 -22.92
C SER A 80 1.14 26.23 -21.60
N ALA A 81 0.47 25.35 -20.85
CA ALA A 81 0.01 25.66 -19.50
C ALA A 81 1.18 26.04 -18.56
N SER A 82 2.29 25.30 -18.63
CA SER A 82 3.49 25.59 -17.85
C SER A 82 4.15 26.93 -18.19
N ARG A 83 4.10 27.35 -19.46
CA ARG A 83 4.69 28.60 -19.95
C ARG A 83 3.79 29.84 -19.71
N CYS A 84 2.49 29.63 -19.53
CA CYS A 84 1.46 30.68 -19.38
C CYS A 84 1.50 31.38 -18.02
N SER A 85 2.65 31.68 -17.45
CA SER A 85 2.84 32.42 -16.19
C SER A 85 1.93 31.97 -15.05
N ARG A 86 1.60 30.68 -14.95
CA ARG A 86 0.71 30.03 -13.98
C ARG A 86 -0.78 30.45 -14.07
N LYS A 87 -1.20 31.09 -15.14
CA LYS A 87 -2.59 31.47 -15.36
C LYS A 87 -3.45 30.42 -16.00
N LEU A 88 -2.85 29.39 -16.67
CA LEU A 88 -3.56 28.25 -17.23
C LEU A 88 -3.23 27.00 -16.42
N ILE A 89 -4.25 26.40 -15.82
CA ILE A 89 -4.14 25.17 -15.04
C ILE A 89 -4.96 24.09 -15.76
N VAL A 90 -4.34 22.95 -16.03
CA VAL A 90 -5.01 21.78 -16.61
C VAL A 90 -5.00 20.66 -15.60
N VAL A 91 -6.18 20.17 -15.24
CA VAL A 91 -6.39 19.03 -14.34
C VAL A 91 -7.04 17.89 -15.11
N GLY A 92 -6.34 16.78 -15.23
CA GLY A 92 -6.89 15.54 -15.79
C GLY A 92 -7.25 14.57 -14.67
N ILE A 93 -8.47 14.03 -14.69
CA ILE A 93 -8.94 13.03 -13.73
C ILE A 93 -8.92 11.65 -14.41
N LEU A 94 -8.23 10.70 -13.79
CA LEU A 94 -8.07 9.34 -14.28
C LEU A 94 -8.61 8.35 -13.24
N HIS A 95 -9.26 7.29 -13.69
CA HIS A 95 -9.75 6.21 -12.80
C HIS A 95 -8.68 5.17 -12.44
N GLN A 96 -7.57 5.16 -13.16
CA GLN A 96 -6.43 4.26 -12.94
C GLN A 96 -5.13 5.01 -13.21
N ALA A 97 -3.99 4.43 -12.79
CA ALA A 97 -2.69 5.00 -13.07
C ALA A 97 -2.48 5.20 -14.58
N PHE A 98 -1.79 6.25 -14.96
CA PHE A 98 -1.63 6.64 -16.37
C PHE A 98 -1.01 5.53 -17.22
N ASP A 99 0.00 4.83 -16.70
CA ASP A 99 0.68 3.71 -17.35
C ASP A 99 -0.22 2.48 -17.55
N ALA A 100 -1.28 2.31 -16.74
CA ALA A 100 -2.26 1.24 -16.93
C ALA A 100 -3.06 1.39 -18.22
N TYR A 101 -3.33 2.62 -18.66
CA TYR A 101 -3.96 2.88 -19.96
C TYR A 101 -3.04 2.52 -21.12
N ALA A 102 -1.72 2.70 -20.93
CA ALA A 102 -0.72 2.38 -21.94
C ALA A 102 -0.38 0.88 -22.03
N SER A 103 -0.79 0.07 -21.04
CA SER A 103 -0.38 -1.34 -20.93
C SER A 103 -0.75 -2.21 -22.14
N ARG A 104 -1.82 -1.87 -22.84
CA ARG A 104 -2.31 -2.57 -24.05
C ARG A 104 -1.69 -2.06 -25.35
N LEU A 105 -0.90 -1.00 -25.30
CA LEU A 105 -0.30 -0.37 -26.48
C LEU A 105 1.03 -1.03 -26.83
N GLY A 106 1.45 -0.89 -28.08
CA GLY A 106 2.78 -1.26 -28.53
C GLY A 106 3.89 -0.45 -27.85
N ARG A 107 5.14 -0.91 -27.96
CA ARG A 107 6.28 -0.30 -27.26
C ARG A 107 6.46 1.19 -27.59
N GLU A 108 6.42 1.53 -28.88
CA GLU A 108 6.59 2.92 -29.35
C GLU A 108 5.49 3.85 -28.79
N ALA A 109 4.24 3.39 -28.83
CA ALA A 109 3.13 4.15 -28.27
C ALA A 109 3.27 4.33 -26.75
N ARG A 110 3.77 3.34 -26.03
CA ARG A 110 4.05 3.46 -24.57
C ARG A 110 5.13 4.49 -24.28
N ASP A 111 6.17 4.55 -25.09
CA ASP A 111 7.24 5.53 -24.94
C ASP A 111 6.74 6.97 -25.19
N GLU A 112 5.84 7.17 -26.16
CA GLU A 112 5.16 8.46 -26.36
C GLU A 112 4.25 8.83 -25.19
N TRP A 113 3.50 7.88 -24.64
CA TRP A 113 2.67 8.09 -23.45
C TRP A 113 3.49 8.49 -22.21
N ALA A 114 4.64 7.87 -22.00
CA ALA A 114 5.56 8.22 -20.93
C ALA A 114 6.06 9.68 -21.04
N LYS A 115 6.25 10.20 -22.26
CA LYS A 115 6.60 11.60 -22.48
C LYS A 115 5.47 12.55 -22.06
N VAL A 116 4.22 12.20 -22.38
CA VAL A 116 3.05 12.97 -21.96
C VAL A 116 2.94 12.98 -20.43
N GLN A 117 3.01 11.81 -19.79
CA GLN A 117 2.96 11.69 -18.32
C GLN A 117 4.04 12.56 -17.65
N GLY A 118 5.25 12.55 -18.17
CA GLY A 118 6.36 13.35 -17.63
C GLY A 118 6.15 14.86 -17.65
N ARG A 119 5.11 15.37 -18.33
CA ARG A 119 4.75 16.80 -18.36
C ARG A 119 3.69 17.18 -17.34
N TYR A 120 3.04 16.22 -16.74
CA TYR A 120 2.04 16.41 -15.69
C TYR A 120 2.63 16.05 -14.33
N VAL A 121 2.05 16.63 -13.28
CA VAL A 121 2.29 16.20 -11.90
C VAL A 121 1.24 15.16 -11.55
N ASP A 122 1.66 13.93 -11.35
CA ASP A 122 0.77 12.84 -10.94
C ASP A 122 0.47 12.96 -9.44
N ILE A 123 -0.83 13.08 -9.12
CA ILE A 123 -1.31 13.19 -7.75
C ILE A 123 -2.23 12.00 -7.48
N PRO A 124 -1.72 10.91 -6.88
CA PRO A 124 -2.55 9.75 -6.58
C PRO A 124 -3.55 10.08 -5.48
N LEU A 125 -4.84 10.10 -5.83
CA LEU A 125 -5.95 10.23 -4.88
C LEU A 125 -6.46 8.83 -4.50
N VAL A 126 -5.62 8.07 -3.80
CA VAL A 126 -5.99 6.76 -3.28
C VAL A 126 -6.36 6.93 -1.80
N ALA A 127 -7.63 6.71 -1.47
CA ALA A 127 -8.06 6.71 -0.07
C ALA A 127 -7.20 5.74 0.76
N GLY A 128 -6.62 6.19 1.85
CA GLY A 128 -5.90 5.35 2.80
C GLY A 128 -6.81 4.25 3.36
N VAL A 129 -6.22 3.19 3.95
CA VAL A 129 -7.04 2.14 4.60
C VAL A 129 -7.89 2.76 5.71
N ASP A 130 -7.31 3.70 6.46
CA ASP A 130 -7.98 4.37 7.59
C ASP A 130 -9.12 5.29 7.12
N GLU A 131 -8.94 5.96 5.99
CA GLU A 131 -9.98 6.78 5.36
C GLU A 131 -11.16 5.93 4.88
N VAL A 132 -10.89 4.75 4.31
CA VAL A 132 -11.96 3.82 3.92
C VAL A 132 -12.76 3.37 5.14
N ILE A 133 -12.11 3.05 6.26
CA ILE A 133 -12.78 2.69 7.51
C ILE A 133 -13.68 3.85 7.99
N GLU A 134 -13.17 5.06 7.98
CA GLU A 134 -13.95 6.24 8.37
C GLU A 134 -15.16 6.45 7.46
N LEU A 135 -14.99 6.32 6.14
CA LEU A 135 -16.07 6.44 5.17
C LEU A 135 -17.13 5.34 5.35
N VAL A 136 -16.72 4.10 5.63
CA VAL A 136 -17.63 2.99 5.94
C VAL A 136 -18.45 3.31 7.20
N GLY A 137 -17.80 3.79 8.27
CA GLY A 137 -18.49 4.18 9.50
C GLY A 137 -19.52 5.30 9.28
N ARG A 138 -19.23 6.26 8.38
CA ARG A 138 -20.18 7.33 7.99
C ARG A 138 -21.32 6.84 7.10
N ALA A 139 -21.11 5.75 6.35
CA ALA A 139 -22.14 5.18 5.46
C ALA A 139 -23.17 4.33 6.22
N ILE A 140 -22.86 3.91 7.45
CA ILE A 140 -23.74 3.09 8.27
C ILE A 140 -24.49 4.01 9.26
N THR A 141 -25.83 4.02 9.15
CA THR A 141 -26.68 4.77 10.06
C THR A 141 -27.36 3.79 11.02
N VAL A 142 -27.19 4.02 12.32
CA VAL A 142 -27.79 3.20 13.37
C VAL A 142 -28.98 3.93 13.95
N SER A 143 -30.17 3.32 13.88
CA SER A 143 -31.39 3.83 14.52
C SER A 143 -31.52 3.27 15.95
N GLY A 144 -31.88 4.12 16.90
CA GLY A 144 -31.96 3.76 18.30
C GLY A 144 -30.63 3.94 19.05
N ALA A 145 -30.53 3.40 20.25
CA ALA A 145 -29.33 3.47 21.11
C ALA A 145 -28.88 2.05 21.55
N PRO A 146 -28.37 1.21 20.63
CA PRO A 146 -27.89 -0.10 20.99
C PRO A 146 -26.67 -0.01 21.91
N ASP A 147 -26.48 -1.00 22.79
CA ASP A 147 -25.26 -1.08 23.59
C ASP A 147 -24.09 -1.57 22.72
N ILE A 148 -23.32 -0.66 22.17
CA ILE A 148 -22.13 -0.94 21.34
C ILE A 148 -20.82 -0.96 22.16
N ARG A 149 -20.87 -0.81 23.49
CA ARG A 149 -19.66 -0.79 24.33
C ARG A 149 -18.76 -2.02 24.16
N PRO A 150 -19.30 -3.25 24.03
CA PRO A 150 -18.45 -4.41 23.75
C PRO A 150 -17.78 -4.34 22.36
N ALA A 151 -18.49 -3.87 21.33
CA ALA A 151 -17.92 -3.67 20.00
C ALA A 151 -16.79 -2.63 20.02
N ALA A 152 -16.92 -1.57 20.81
CA ALA A 152 -15.87 -0.58 21.03
C ALA A 152 -14.60 -1.17 21.68
N LYS A 153 -14.76 -2.13 22.62
CA LYS A 153 -13.61 -2.88 23.19
C LYS A 153 -12.89 -3.70 22.12
N PHE A 154 -13.62 -4.39 21.25
CA PHE A 154 -13.04 -5.13 20.13
C PHE A 154 -12.34 -4.21 19.15
N ALA A 155 -12.96 -3.10 18.79
CA ALA A 155 -12.37 -2.08 17.93
C ALA A 155 -11.05 -1.55 18.50
N LYS A 156 -10.99 -1.30 19.81
CA LYS A 156 -9.76 -0.88 20.49
C LYS A 156 -8.67 -1.95 20.40
N ARG A 157 -8.96 -3.21 20.70
CA ARG A 157 -7.98 -4.32 20.60
C ARG A 157 -7.42 -4.45 19.18
N ILE A 158 -8.27 -4.38 18.17
CA ILE A 158 -7.86 -4.43 16.76
C ILE A 158 -6.99 -3.22 16.39
N ALA A 159 -7.41 -2.02 16.79
CA ALA A 159 -6.63 -0.80 16.55
C ALA A 159 -5.25 -0.85 17.22
N ASP A 160 -5.14 -1.35 18.43
CA ASP A 160 -3.89 -1.49 19.16
C ASP A 160 -2.94 -2.49 18.45
N SER A 161 -3.47 -3.62 17.96
CA SER A 161 -2.70 -4.59 17.17
C SER A 161 -2.19 -3.98 15.84
N ILE A 162 -3.03 -3.22 15.15
CA ILE A 162 -2.63 -2.51 13.91
C ILE A 162 -1.55 -1.46 14.21
N LYS A 163 -1.74 -0.64 15.26
CA LYS A 163 -0.77 0.39 15.66
C LYS A 163 0.61 -0.16 16.00
N ALA A 164 0.65 -1.31 16.66
CA ALA A 164 1.91 -1.97 17.01
C ALA A 164 2.77 -2.32 15.79
N ARG A 165 2.15 -2.53 14.62
CA ARG A 165 2.81 -2.95 13.38
C ARG A 165 2.90 -1.88 12.30
N ARG A 166 2.09 -0.83 12.42
CA ARG A 166 2.04 0.28 11.46
C ARG A 166 2.20 1.62 12.19
N PRO A 167 3.45 2.07 12.41
CA PRO A 167 3.73 3.39 12.96
C PRO A 167 3.08 4.48 12.09
N GLY A 168 2.48 5.48 12.72
CA GLY A 168 1.77 6.56 12.03
C GLY A 168 0.27 6.30 11.80
N THR A 169 -0.27 5.19 12.32
CA THR A 169 -1.72 4.95 12.36
C THR A 169 -2.42 6.06 13.16
N PRO A 170 -3.53 6.64 12.64
CA PRO A 170 -4.27 7.68 13.34
C PRO A 170 -4.75 7.25 14.74
N GLU A 171 -4.74 8.17 15.68
CA GLU A 171 -5.26 7.87 17.05
C GLU A 171 -6.75 7.52 17.03
N ALA A 172 -7.50 8.10 16.10
CA ALA A 172 -8.93 7.88 15.93
C ALA A 172 -9.29 6.49 15.35
N LEU A 173 -8.32 5.63 14.97
CA LEU A 173 -8.63 4.34 14.33
C LEU A 173 -9.61 3.49 15.14
N ALA A 174 -9.46 3.43 16.47
CA ALA A 174 -10.35 2.66 17.32
C ALA A 174 -11.80 3.16 17.26
N SER A 175 -12.01 4.47 17.28
CA SER A 175 -13.34 5.08 17.16
C SER A 175 -13.92 4.89 15.75
N SER A 176 -13.10 4.99 14.72
CA SER A 176 -13.53 4.74 13.33
C SER A 176 -13.97 3.30 13.11
N LEU A 177 -13.23 2.32 13.66
CA LEU A 177 -13.60 0.90 13.62
C LEU A 177 -14.89 0.64 14.41
N ALA A 178 -15.07 1.27 15.58
CA ALA A 178 -16.29 1.15 16.36
C ALA A 178 -17.52 1.73 15.64
N ALA A 179 -17.33 2.82 14.89
CA ALA A 179 -18.40 3.44 14.11
C ALA A 179 -18.88 2.56 12.93
N CYS A 180 -18.09 1.56 12.52
CA CYS A 180 -18.50 0.60 11.49
C CYS A 180 -19.50 -0.46 11.98
N TRP A 181 -19.86 -0.46 13.29
CA TRP A 181 -20.86 -1.41 13.77
C TRP A 181 -22.15 -1.33 12.93
N PRO A 182 -22.81 -2.46 12.55
CA PRO A 182 -22.60 -3.84 13.01
C PRO A 182 -21.58 -4.68 12.20
N LEU A 183 -20.71 -4.07 11.41
CA LEU A 183 -19.55 -4.79 10.90
C LEU A 183 -18.57 -5.09 12.04
N HIS A 184 -18.01 -6.30 12.01
CA HIS A 184 -16.91 -6.62 12.94
C HIS A 184 -15.65 -5.79 12.58
N PRO A 185 -14.88 -5.28 13.57
CA PRO A 185 -13.70 -4.44 13.32
C PRO A 185 -12.65 -5.07 12.36
N VAL A 186 -12.46 -6.40 12.42
CA VAL A 186 -11.58 -7.12 11.48
C VAL A 186 -12.14 -7.04 10.05
N THR A 187 -13.43 -7.27 9.86
CA THR A 187 -14.08 -7.15 8.55
C THR A 187 -13.96 -5.73 8.02
N ALA A 188 -14.26 -4.72 8.85
CA ALA A 188 -14.13 -3.32 8.48
C ALA A 188 -12.71 -2.94 8.04
N ALA A 189 -11.68 -3.44 8.75
CA ALA A 189 -10.27 -3.20 8.42
C ALA A 189 -9.84 -3.87 7.10
N LEU A 190 -10.50 -4.94 6.67
CA LEU A 190 -10.20 -5.68 5.45
C LEU A 190 -11.00 -5.21 4.22
N LEU A 191 -12.12 -4.50 4.39
CA LEU A 191 -12.94 -4.03 3.27
C LEU A 191 -12.14 -3.19 2.26
N GLY A 192 -11.35 -2.23 2.72
CA GLY A 192 -10.51 -1.40 1.87
C GLY A 192 -9.46 -2.20 1.09
N PRO A 193 -8.62 -3.02 1.75
CA PRO A 193 -7.69 -3.92 1.08
C PRO A 193 -8.34 -4.86 0.07
N ILE A 194 -9.51 -5.43 0.36
CA ILE A 194 -10.22 -6.35 -0.54
C ILE A 194 -10.79 -5.62 -1.74
N SER A 195 -11.43 -4.46 -1.54
CA SER A 195 -12.02 -3.67 -2.63
C SER A 195 -10.98 -3.14 -3.63
N ARG A 196 -9.72 -3.00 -3.21
CA ARG A 196 -8.60 -2.63 -4.10
C ARG A 196 -8.11 -3.80 -4.96
N ARG A 197 -8.47 -5.04 -4.62
CA ARG A 197 -8.18 -6.20 -5.46
C ARG A 197 -9.18 -6.21 -6.60
N ARG A 198 -8.69 -6.05 -7.82
CA ARG A 198 -9.50 -6.10 -9.03
C ARG A 198 -9.85 -7.56 -9.34
N PHE A 199 -10.97 -8.03 -8.81
CA PHE A 199 -11.49 -9.35 -9.13
C PHE A 199 -12.30 -9.30 -10.43
N GLY A 200 -11.61 -9.28 -11.57
CA GLY A 200 -12.26 -9.26 -12.88
C GLY A 200 -12.91 -7.91 -13.26
N GLN A 201 -13.90 -7.94 -14.18
CA GLN A 201 -14.59 -6.74 -14.68
C GLN A 201 -15.58 -6.11 -13.69
N ASN A 202 -15.94 -6.82 -12.62
CA ASN A 202 -16.87 -6.34 -11.60
C ASN A 202 -16.08 -5.73 -10.44
N GLU A 203 -15.58 -4.51 -10.61
CA GLU A 203 -15.02 -3.70 -9.52
C GLU A 203 -16.16 -3.34 -8.54
N ARG A 204 -16.38 -4.20 -7.54
CA ARG A 204 -17.32 -3.85 -6.47
C ARG A 204 -16.63 -2.95 -5.48
N SER A 205 -17.10 -1.73 -5.41
CA SER A 205 -16.66 -0.80 -4.38
C SER A 205 -17.06 -1.31 -2.99
N THR A 206 -16.36 -0.89 -1.95
CA THR A 206 -16.73 -1.12 -0.54
C THR A 206 -18.19 -0.78 -0.29
N PHE A 207 -18.69 0.32 -0.87
CA PHE A 207 -20.08 0.75 -0.75
C PHE A 207 -21.05 -0.15 -1.53
N GLY A 208 -20.62 -0.73 -2.65
CA GLY A 208 -21.40 -1.73 -3.38
C GLY A 208 -21.68 -2.96 -2.53
N PHE A 209 -20.68 -3.44 -1.76
CA PHE A 209 -20.87 -4.52 -0.79
C PHE A 209 -21.88 -4.14 0.30
N LEU A 210 -21.74 -2.94 0.91
CA LEU A 210 -22.64 -2.48 1.97
C LEU A 210 -24.11 -2.36 1.53
N ALA A 211 -24.36 -2.06 0.26
CA ALA A 211 -25.70 -1.87 -0.30
C ALA A 211 -26.24 -3.10 -1.06
N SER A 212 -25.40 -4.12 -1.30
CA SER A 212 -25.79 -5.30 -2.09
C SER A 212 -26.75 -6.20 -1.33
N ARG A 213 -27.76 -6.72 -2.07
CA ARG A 213 -28.69 -7.75 -1.59
C ARG A 213 -28.27 -9.16 -2.01
N GLU A 214 -27.00 -9.36 -2.26
CA GLU A 214 -26.46 -10.67 -2.63
C GLU A 214 -26.52 -11.67 -1.49
N PRO A 215 -26.60 -12.97 -1.79
CA PRO A 215 -26.61 -14.02 -0.79
C PRO A 215 -25.39 -13.91 0.15
N LEU A 216 -25.62 -14.13 1.44
CA LEU A 216 -24.62 -14.03 2.51
C LEU A 216 -23.98 -12.63 2.66
N GLY A 217 -24.56 -11.61 1.99
CA GLY A 217 -24.09 -10.25 2.05
C GLY A 217 -24.53 -9.50 3.31
N PHE A 218 -24.02 -8.28 3.46
CA PHE A 218 -24.24 -7.47 4.66
C PHE A 218 -25.72 -7.14 4.88
N ILE A 219 -26.49 -6.77 3.84
CA ILE A 219 -27.92 -6.45 3.95
C ILE A 219 -28.74 -7.70 4.34
N GLU A 220 -28.42 -8.87 3.80
CA GLU A 220 -29.10 -10.11 4.17
C GLU A 220 -28.85 -10.44 5.65
N HIS A 221 -27.62 -10.30 6.10
CA HIS A 221 -27.27 -10.46 7.52
C HIS A 221 -28.07 -9.52 8.42
N LEU A 222 -28.17 -8.23 8.07
CA LEU A 222 -28.93 -7.24 8.83
C LEU A 222 -30.42 -7.59 8.94
N ASN A 223 -30.99 -8.16 7.87
CA ASN A 223 -32.39 -8.57 7.88
C ASN A 223 -32.66 -9.84 8.70
N GLY A 224 -31.66 -10.72 8.80
CA GLY A 224 -31.78 -12.01 9.48
C GLY A 224 -31.36 -12.01 10.95
N HIS A 225 -30.69 -10.94 11.44
CA HIS A 225 -30.13 -10.92 12.77
C HIS A 225 -30.58 -9.70 13.59
N PRO A 226 -30.80 -9.86 14.91
CA PRO A 226 -31.14 -8.73 15.76
C PRO A 226 -29.97 -7.75 15.88
N ALA A 227 -30.28 -6.47 16.07
CA ALA A 227 -29.29 -5.39 16.24
C ALA A 227 -28.63 -5.42 17.62
N VAL A 228 -27.93 -6.50 17.94
CA VAL A 228 -27.15 -6.68 19.17
C VAL A 228 -25.68 -6.87 18.84
N TRP A 229 -24.80 -6.50 19.79
CA TRP A 229 -23.37 -6.57 19.58
C TRP A 229 -22.84 -7.99 19.27
N THR A 230 -23.53 -9.02 19.70
CA THR A 230 -23.21 -10.44 19.44
C THR A 230 -23.51 -10.86 17.99
N SER A 231 -24.25 -10.06 17.25
CA SER A 231 -24.67 -10.35 15.87
C SER A 231 -23.91 -9.52 14.83
N MET A 232 -22.66 -9.12 15.13
CA MET A 232 -21.83 -8.42 14.13
C MET A 232 -21.54 -9.31 12.92
N TYR A 233 -21.51 -8.68 11.73
CA TYR A 233 -21.05 -9.32 10.50
C TYR A 233 -19.53 -9.54 10.57
N GLY A 234 -19.14 -10.78 10.83
CA GLY A 234 -17.76 -11.15 11.13
C GLY A 234 -16.91 -11.53 9.92
N PRO A 235 -15.63 -11.82 10.16
CA PRO A 235 -14.74 -12.26 9.08
C PRO A 235 -15.14 -13.62 8.50
N ALA A 236 -15.73 -14.53 9.27
CA ALA A 236 -16.24 -15.80 8.75
C ALA A 236 -17.45 -15.58 7.82
N ASP A 237 -18.38 -14.68 8.18
CA ASP A 237 -19.52 -14.31 7.32
C ASP A 237 -19.02 -13.70 6.01
N TYR A 238 -17.99 -12.86 6.09
CA TYR A 238 -17.42 -12.21 4.91
C TYR A 238 -16.65 -13.19 4.00
N TRP A 239 -15.99 -14.19 4.56
CA TRP A 239 -15.41 -15.31 3.80
C TRP A 239 -16.48 -16.03 2.99
N ASP A 240 -17.60 -16.38 3.61
CA ASP A 240 -18.69 -17.09 2.96
C ASP A 240 -19.32 -16.25 1.84
N TYR A 241 -19.47 -14.95 2.05
CA TYR A 241 -19.89 -14.01 1.00
C TYR A 241 -18.92 -14.01 -0.19
N LEU A 242 -17.61 -13.91 0.06
CA LEU A 242 -16.59 -13.91 -1.01
C LEU A 242 -16.62 -15.23 -1.79
N ARG A 243 -16.73 -16.35 -1.08
CA ARG A 243 -16.81 -17.68 -1.69
C ARG A 243 -18.05 -17.81 -2.57
N ALA A 244 -19.21 -17.42 -2.08
CA ALA A 244 -20.49 -17.55 -2.79
C ALA A 244 -20.59 -16.64 -4.04
N ASN A 245 -20.06 -15.41 -3.96
CA ASN A 245 -20.34 -14.40 -4.97
C ASN A 245 -19.13 -14.03 -5.85
N LEU A 246 -17.88 -14.20 -5.38
CA LEU A 246 -16.68 -13.70 -6.04
C LEU A 246 -15.63 -14.78 -6.32
N GLU A 247 -15.83 -16.03 -5.90
CA GLU A 247 -14.80 -17.10 -6.03
C GLU A 247 -14.25 -17.25 -7.47
N PRO A 248 -15.07 -17.28 -8.54
CA PRO A 248 -14.52 -17.40 -9.89
C PRO A 248 -13.57 -16.25 -10.25
N ALA A 249 -13.91 -15.04 -9.83
CA ALA A 249 -13.09 -13.86 -10.08
C ALA A 249 -11.80 -13.86 -9.23
N ILE A 250 -11.87 -14.32 -7.98
CA ILE A 250 -10.71 -14.47 -7.10
C ILE A 250 -9.75 -15.53 -7.66
N LEU A 251 -10.27 -16.68 -8.10
CA LEU A 251 -9.47 -17.75 -8.71
C LEU A 251 -8.75 -17.31 -9.99
N ALA A 252 -9.36 -16.44 -10.78
CA ALA A 252 -8.76 -15.86 -11.97
C ALA A 252 -7.72 -14.75 -11.67
N SER A 253 -7.64 -14.28 -10.43
CA SER A 253 -6.71 -13.23 -9.99
C SER A 253 -5.32 -13.79 -9.61
N PRO A 254 -4.30 -12.94 -9.42
CA PRO A 254 -3.00 -13.36 -8.89
C PRO A 254 -3.07 -14.08 -7.53
N ASP A 255 -4.13 -13.84 -6.74
CA ASP A 255 -4.33 -14.48 -5.43
C ASP A 255 -5.04 -15.86 -5.54
N GLY A 256 -5.44 -16.30 -6.75
CA GLY A 256 -6.26 -17.49 -6.98
C GLY A 256 -5.68 -18.77 -6.39
N HIS A 257 -4.36 -18.99 -6.53
CA HIS A 257 -3.70 -20.17 -5.95
C HIS A 257 -3.77 -20.18 -4.40
N ARG A 258 -3.54 -19.02 -3.79
CA ARG A 258 -3.61 -18.88 -2.32
C ARG A 258 -5.05 -19.04 -1.81
N TRP A 259 -6.02 -18.56 -2.59
CA TRP A 259 -7.45 -18.75 -2.31
C TRP A 259 -7.81 -20.24 -2.34
N ALA A 260 -7.40 -20.98 -3.37
CA ALA A 260 -7.65 -22.41 -3.45
C ALA A 260 -7.07 -23.17 -2.24
N GLN A 261 -5.83 -22.87 -1.84
CA GLN A 261 -5.22 -23.46 -0.65
C GLN A 261 -6.00 -23.13 0.64
N ALA A 262 -6.52 -21.91 0.74
CA ALA A 262 -7.33 -21.51 1.88
C ALA A 262 -8.69 -22.24 1.90
N CYS A 263 -9.33 -22.43 0.76
CA CYS A 263 -10.55 -23.24 0.63
C CYS A 263 -10.32 -24.70 1.09
N GLU A 264 -9.24 -25.34 0.63
CA GLU A 264 -8.86 -26.67 1.08
C GLU A 264 -8.61 -26.76 2.60
N ALA A 265 -8.00 -25.70 3.18
CA ALA A 265 -7.79 -25.65 4.63
C ALA A 265 -9.11 -25.53 5.41
N VAL A 266 -10.05 -24.71 4.90
CA VAL A 266 -11.40 -24.59 5.48
C VAL A 266 -12.14 -25.92 5.40
N GLU A 267 -12.10 -26.61 4.27
CA GLU A 267 -12.73 -27.94 4.09
C GLU A 267 -12.11 -29.01 5.03
N ARG A 268 -10.79 -28.96 5.25
CA ARG A 268 -10.14 -29.83 6.26
C ARG A 268 -10.62 -29.51 7.68
N ALA A 269 -10.81 -28.23 8.01
CA ALA A 269 -11.34 -27.82 9.31
C ALA A 269 -12.81 -28.24 9.48
N GLU A 270 -13.63 -28.14 8.45
CA GLU A 270 -15.03 -28.60 8.42
C GLU A 270 -15.13 -30.12 8.64
N SER A 271 -14.20 -30.90 8.06
CA SER A 271 -14.22 -32.36 8.17
C SER A 271 -13.81 -32.89 9.57
N LYS A 272 -13.05 -32.12 10.36
CA LYS A 272 -12.45 -32.58 11.61
C LYS A 272 -12.88 -31.81 12.84
N GLY A 273 -13.35 -30.59 12.66
CA GLY A 273 -13.54 -29.64 13.74
C GLY A 273 -14.99 -29.22 14.00
N THR A 274 -15.12 -28.24 14.88
CA THR A 274 -16.37 -27.58 15.21
C THR A 274 -16.52 -26.28 14.44
N GLU A 275 -17.68 -25.62 14.53
CA GLU A 275 -17.92 -24.28 13.95
C GLU A 275 -16.83 -23.27 14.35
N GLN A 276 -16.30 -23.36 15.58
CA GLN A 276 -15.24 -22.47 16.05
C GLN A 276 -13.93 -22.69 15.30
N HIS A 277 -13.56 -23.94 14.99
CA HIS A 277 -12.37 -24.25 14.17
C HIS A 277 -12.52 -23.71 12.77
N VAL A 278 -13.69 -23.90 12.16
CA VAL A 278 -13.99 -23.41 10.82
C VAL A 278 -13.96 -21.88 10.77
N ALA A 279 -14.61 -21.23 11.73
CA ALA A 279 -14.64 -19.76 11.81
C ALA A 279 -13.24 -19.17 12.03
N LEU A 280 -12.41 -19.78 12.86
CA LEU A 280 -11.00 -19.40 13.04
C LEU A 280 -10.21 -19.56 11.75
N THR A 281 -10.36 -20.68 11.06
CA THR A 281 -9.66 -20.94 9.79
C THR A 281 -10.07 -19.92 8.73
N LYS A 282 -11.37 -19.62 8.58
CA LYS A 282 -11.90 -18.58 7.68
C LYS A 282 -11.33 -17.19 8.01
N ALA A 283 -11.31 -16.82 9.30
CA ALA A 283 -10.77 -15.53 9.73
C ALA A 283 -9.26 -15.40 9.44
N ILE A 284 -8.49 -16.45 9.75
CA ILE A 284 -7.04 -16.48 9.48
C ILE A 284 -6.77 -16.40 7.97
N ALA A 285 -7.51 -17.18 7.17
CA ALA A 285 -7.39 -17.18 5.72
C ALA A 285 -7.68 -15.80 5.12
N LEU A 286 -8.75 -15.15 5.56
CA LEU A 286 -9.14 -13.83 5.10
C LEU A 286 -8.07 -12.77 5.44
N ILE A 287 -7.59 -12.76 6.69
CA ILE A 287 -6.53 -11.86 7.13
C ILE A 287 -5.26 -12.10 6.31
N GLU A 288 -4.82 -13.37 6.17
CA GLU A 288 -3.60 -13.69 5.45
C GLU A 288 -3.64 -13.29 3.97
N LEU A 289 -4.76 -13.52 3.29
CA LEU A 289 -4.92 -13.19 1.88
C LEU A 289 -4.92 -11.69 1.62
N PHE A 290 -5.57 -10.91 2.51
CA PHE A 290 -5.91 -9.51 2.25
C PHE A 290 -5.28 -8.50 3.20
N ARG A 291 -4.37 -8.90 4.10
CA ARG A 291 -3.74 -8.02 5.09
C ARG A 291 -2.89 -6.88 4.50
N SER A 292 -2.54 -6.93 3.23
CA SER A 292 -1.63 -5.97 2.59
C SER A 292 -2.11 -4.53 2.78
N GLY A 293 -1.30 -3.72 3.44
CA GLY A 293 -1.61 -2.31 3.73
C GLY A 293 -2.50 -2.07 4.95
N SER A 294 -3.16 -3.09 5.53
CA SER A 294 -4.01 -2.92 6.72
C SER A 294 -3.22 -2.87 8.03
N GLY A 295 -2.04 -3.50 8.08
CA GLY A 295 -1.30 -3.73 9.32
C GLY A 295 -1.90 -4.84 10.21
N LEU A 296 -2.99 -5.47 9.77
CA LEU A 296 -3.67 -6.54 10.50
C LEU A 296 -2.94 -7.87 10.30
N VAL A 297 -2.78 -8.65 11.35
CA VAL A 297 -2.27 -10.01 11.31
C VAL A 297 -3.09 -10.91 12.21
N ALA A 298 -3.10 -12.21 11.91
CA ALA A 298 -3.85 -13.21 12.67
C ALA A 298 -3.07 -13.66 13.93
N ASP A 299 -2.78 -12.71 14.82
CA ASP A 299 -2.24 -13.02 16.14
C ASP A 299 -3.34 -13.43 17.13
N SER A 300 -2.96 -13.98 18.28
CA SER A 300 -3.90 -14.45 19.29
C SER A 300 -4.87 -13.34 19.74
N HIS A 301 -4.40 -12.09 19.90
CA HIS A 301 -5.22 -10.97 20.34
C HIS A 301 -6.31 -10.59 19.34
N VAL A 302 -5.98 -10.66 18.04
CA VAL A 302 -6.94 -10.43 16.95
C VAL A 302 -7.93 -11.59 16.87
N LEU A 303 -7.44 -12.83 16.96
CA LEU A 303 -8.26 -14.03 16.80
C LEU A 303 -9.28 -14.22 17.94
N GLU A 304 -8.93 -13.89 19.19
CA GLU A 304 -9.83 -13.92 20.34
C GLU A 304 -11.11 -13.10 20.16
N VAL A 305 -11.02 -12.00 19.42
CA VAL A 305 -12.19 -11.16 19.16
C VAL A 305 -12.83 -11.42 17.79
N SER A 306 -12.15 -12.17 16.91
CA SER A 306 -12.61 -12.40 15.53
C SER A 306 -13.70 -13.45 15.40
N VAL A 307 -13.84 -14.34 16.39
CA VAL A 307 -14.74 -15.49 16.31
C VAL A 307 -15.67 -15.52 17.51
N ARG A 308 -16.95 -15.71 17.25
CA ARG A 308 -17.98 -15.80 18.28
C ARG A 308 -17.77 -17.02 19.19
N GLY A 309 -17.94 -16.83 20.49
CA GLY A 309 -17.86 -17.93 21.48
C GLY A 309 -16.44 -18.44 21.73
N VAL A 310 -15.43 -17.79 21.20
CA VAL A 310 -14.02 -18.04 21.47
C VAL A 310 -13.51 -17.02 22.46
N ASN A 311 -12.67 -17.44 23.39
CA ASN A 311 -12.07 -16.60 24.41
C ASN A 311 -10.59 -16.93 24.61
N GLU A 312 -9.92 -16.18 25.48
CA GLU A 312 -8.49 -16.29 25.75
C GLU A 312 -8.06 -17.71 26.20
N GLU A 313 -8.95 -18.46 26.89
CA GLU A 313 -8.67 -19.82 27.36
C GLU A 313 -8.82 -20.89 26.26
N THR A 314 -9.76 -20.66 25.31
CA THR A 314 -10.09 -21.66 24.27
C THR A 314 -9.21 -21.53 23.04
N ILE A 315 -8.74 -20.33 22.70
CA ILE A 315 -7.92 -20.05 21.51
C ILE A 315 -6.67 -20.92 21.41
N PRO A 316 -5.81 -21.06 22.44
CA PRO A 316 -4.59 -21.84 22.31
C PRO A 316 -4.86 -23.32 21.99
N ARG A 317 -5.94 -23.88 22.55
CA ARG A 317 -6.35 -25.26 22.27
C ARG A 317 -6.81 -25.41 20.82
N LEU A 318 -7.72 -24.53 20.35
CA LEU A 318 -8.25 -24.61 18.98
C LEU A 318 -7.15 -24.43 17.94
N LEU A 319 -6.24 -23.48 18.14
CA LEU A 319 -5.11 -23.25 17.25
C LEU A 319 -4.14 -24.45 17.23
N LYS A 320 -3.90 -25.09 18.38
CA LYS A 320 -3.08 -26.28 18.46
C LYS A 320 -3.73 -27.45 17.71
N GLU A 321 -5.02 -27.70 17.92
CA GLU A 321 -5.76 -28.76 17.22
C GLU A 321 -5.72 -28.52 15.71
N LEU A 322 -5.94 -27.29 15.21
CA LEU A 322 -5.83 -26.94 13.80
C LEU A 322 -4.41 -27.11 13.25
N SER A 323 -3.39 -26.84 14.04
CA SER A 323 -1.99 -27.08 13.67
C SER A 323 -1.67 -28.58 13.58
N ASP A 324 -2.13 -29.37 14.56
CA ASP A 324 -1.94 -30.82 14.56
C ASP A 324 -2.63 -31.48 13.35
N TRP A 325 -3.75 -30.92 12.89
CA TRP A 325 -4.47 -31.36 11.69
C TRP A 325 -3.86 -30.86 10.37
N LYS A 326 -2.76 -30.11 10.43
CA LYS A 326 -2.13 -29.49 9.25
C LYS A 326 -3.08 -28.57 8.47
N VAL A 327 -3.92 -27.85 9.19
CA VAL A 327 -4.78 -26.78 8.67
C VAL A 327 -4.07 -25.45 8.76
N LEU A 328 -3.45 -25.18 9.91
CA LEU A 328 -2.75 -23.93 10.20
C LEU A 328 -1.27 -24.19 10.52
N ILE A 329 -0.48 -23.14 10.35
CA ILE A 329 0.92 -23.07 10.78
C ILE A 329 1.16 -21.78 11.57
N GLU A 330 1.90 -21.88 12.67
CA GLU A 330 2.36 -20.72 13.40
C GLU A 330 3.57 -20.08 12.71
N ARG A 331 3.45 -18.84 12.29
CA ARG A 331 4.55 -18.04 11.72
C ARG A 331 5.20 -17.23 12.83
N LYS A 332 6.16 -17.85 13.53
CA LYS A 332 6.82 -17.28 14.72
C LYS A 332 7.43 -15.90 14.48
N HIS A 333 8.01 -15.66 13.30
CA HIS A 333 8.58 -14.37 12.92
C HIS A 333 7.56 -13.23 12.87
N LEU A 334 6.30 -13.55 12.60
CA LEU A 334 5.18 -12.59 12.61
C LEU A 334 4.42 -12.59 13.93
N GLY A 335 4.64 -13.59 14.80
CA GLY A 335 3.80 -13.85 15.96
C GLY A 335 2.34 -14.09 15.58
N ALA A 336 2.09 -14.76 14.45
CA ALA A 336 0.78 -14.90 13.85
C ALA A 336 0.57 -16.27 13.23
N TRP A 337 -0.69 -16.62 12.98
CA TRP A 337 -1.10 -17.86 12.33
C TRP A 337 -1.37 -17.65 10.84
N GLY A 338 -1.13 -18.68 10.05
CA GLY A 338 -1.41 -18.71 8.61
C GLY A 338 -1.91 -20.07 8.17
N ILE A 339 -2.38 -20.15 6.93
CA ILE A 339 -2.81 -21.40 6.31
C ILE A 339 -1.59 -22.30 6.05
N TYR A 340 -1.70 -23.57 6.42
CA TYR A 340 -0.69 -24.59 6.09
C TYR A 340 -0.76 -24.90 4.60
N ALA A 341 0.29 -24.61 3.89
CA ALA A 341 0.36 -24.74 2.44
C ALA A 341 1.11 -26.01 1.95
N GLY A 342 1.44 -26.93 2.86
CA GLY A 342 2.00 -28.23 2.48
C GLY A 342 3.53 -28.28 2.30
N SER A 343 4.30 -27.34 2.89
CA SER A 343 5.75 -27.43 2.93
C SER A 343 6.25 -28.09 4.21
N ASP A 344 7.18 -29.02 4.10
CA ASP A 344 7.87 -29.64 5.23
C ASP A 344 9.24 -29.00 5.54
N PHE A 345 9.65 -28.00 4.76
CA PHE A 345 10.91 -27.30 4.98
C PHE A 345 10.82 -26.32 6.16
N ASP A 346 11.64 -26.57 7.20
CA ASP A 346 11.70 -25.69 8.38
C ASP A 346 12.52 -24.43 8.09
N ILE A 347 11.86 -23.44 7.47
CA ILE A 347 12.44 -22.12 7.14
C ILE A 347 12.98 -21.43 8.39
N GLU A 348 12.28 -21.56 9.53
CA GLU A 348 12.66 -20.95 10.79
C GLU A 348 14.00 -21.41 11.30
N SER A 349 14.21 -22.73 11.35
CA SER A 349 15.45 -23.32 11.78
C SER A 349 16.59 -23.00 10.82
N ALA A 350 16.34 -23.05 9.51
CA ALA A 350 17.32 -22.74 8.49
C ALA A 350 17.77 -21.28 8.56
N VAL A 351 16.83 -20.33 8.66
CA VAL A 351 17.13 -18.89 8.75
C VAL A 351 17.83 -18.57 10.07
N ARG A 352 17.42 -19.20 11.19
CA ARG A 352 18.08 -19.02 12.49
C ARG A 352 19.54 -19.50 12.46
N ALA A 353 19.80 -20.67 11.88
CA ALA A 353 21.15 -21.19 11.71
C ALA A 353 22.00 -20.25 10.85
N ALA A 354 21.50 -19.84 9.70
CA ALA A 354 22.17 -18.90 8.81
C ALA A 354 22.45 -17.55 9.47
N ARG A 355 21.50 -17.03 10.28
CA ARG A 355 21.67 -15.79 11.04
C ARG A 355 22.79 -15.89 12.09
N ALA A 356 22.87 -17.02 12.80
CA ALA A 356 23.94 -17.26 13.79
C ALA A 356 25.33 -17.31 13.14
N GLU A 357 25.42 -17.84 11.92
CA GLU A 357 26.68 -17.90 11.17
C GLU A 357 27.09 -16.55 10.57
N ILE A 358 26.16 -15.70 10.15
CA ILE A 358 26.45 -14.38 9.57
C ILE A 358 26.93 -13.41 10.65
N GLY A 359 26.31 -13.44 11.83
CA GLY A 359 26.68 -12.67 13.00
C GLY A 359 26.38 -11.18 12.94
N GLU A 360 26.85 -10.46 11.93
CA GLU A 360 26.67 -9.00 11.80
C GLU A 360 26.08 -8.57 10.46
N PRO A 361 25.36 -7.40 10.42
CA PRO A 361 24.81 -6.86 9.19
C PRO A 361 25.86 -6.50 8.14
N ASP A 362 25.57 -6.80 6.87
CA ASP A 362 26.38 -6.39 5.73
C ASP A 362 25.99 -4.97 5.30
N LEU A 363 26.84 -3.98 5.63
CA LEU A 363 26.61 -2.58 5.31
C LEU A 363 26.64 -2.29 3.81
N ASP A 364 27.47 -2.99 3.05
CA ASP A 364 27.56 -2.79 1.60
C ASP A 364 26.26 -3.25 0.93
N ARG A 365 25.71 -4.35 1.42
CA ARG A 365 24.41 -4.84 0.98
C ARG A 365 23.28 -3.88 1.35
N ILE A 366 23.24 -3.37 2.59
CA ILE A 366 22.26 -2.37 3.02
C ILE A 366 22.37 -1.10 2.17
N SER A 367 23.60 -0.64 1.93
CA SER A 367 23.86 0.56 1.13
C SER A 367 23.33 0.42 -0.31
N THR A 368 23.57 -0.74 -0.93
CA THR A 368 23.08 -1.05 -2.27
C THR A 368 21.56 -1.08 -2.33
N LEU A 369 20.91 -1.75 -1.38
CA LEU A 369 19.44 -1.85 -1.31
C LEU A 369 18.76 -0.51 -1.01
N SER A 370 19.44 0.35 -0.24
CA SER A 370 18.90 1.66 0.15
C SER A 370 18.96 2.71 -0.95
N ASP A 371 19.63 2.43 -2.07
CA ASP A 371 19.82 3.35 -3.20
C ASP A 371 20.16 4.78 -2.71
N LEU A 372 21.27 4.91 -1.99
CA LEU A 372 21.67 6.15 -1.31
C LEU A 372 22.06 7.24 -2.30
N GLN A 373 21.07 7.82 -2.97
CA GLN A 373 21.29 8.93 -3.90
C GLN A 373 21.82 10.18 -3.19
N PRO A 374 22.70 10.96 -3.80
CA PRO A 374 23.19 12.22 -3.24
C PRO A 374 22.05 13.21 -2.97
N VAL A 375 22.18 14.03 -1.94
CA VAL A 375 21.27 15.12 -1.63
C VAL A 375 21.70 16.37 -2.39
N LEU A 376 20.89 16.79 -3.35
CA LEU A 376 21.14 17.99 -4.15
C LEU A 376 20.64 19.24 -3.43
N ALA A 377 21.44 20.33 -3.44
CA ALA A 377 21.05 21.64 -2.99
C ALA A 377 20.16 22.34 -4.06
N LYS A 378 18.92 21.84 -4.24
CA LYS A 378 18.02 22.29 -5.32
C LYS A 378 17.75 23.79 -5.29
N ARG A 379 17.55 24.36 -4.10
CA ARG A 379 17.28 25.80 -3.96
C ARG A 379 18.48 26.64 -4.39
N LEU A 380 19.70 26.27 -3.96
CA LEU A 380 20.93 26.94 -4.40
C LEU A 380 21.11 26.87 -5.90
N TYR A 381 20.81 25.71 -6.50
CA TYR A 381 20.89 25.53 -7.95
C TYR A 381 19.91 26.45 -8.68
N GLN A 382 18.68 26.56 -8.18
CA GLN A 382 17.67 27.46 -8.79
C GLN A 382 18.05 28.95 -8.68
N GLU A 383 18.69 29.34 -7.57
CA GLU A 383 19.08 30.74 -7.33
C GLU A 383 20.39 31.14 -8.05
N THR A 384 21.33 30.22 -8.15
CA THR A 384 22.71 30.54 -8.59
C THR A 384 23.20 29.77 -9.82
N GLY A 385 22.45 28.77 -10.30
CA GLY A 385 22.87 27.86 -11.36
C GLY A 385 24.00 26.89 -10.93
N THR A 386 24.44 26.92 -9.69
CA THR A 386 25.55 26.10 -9.20
C THR A 386 25.09 24.79 -8.60
N MET A 387 25.46 23.67 -9.20
CA MET A 387 25.13 22.34 -8.71
C MET A 387 26.03 21.97 -7.53
N ARG A 388 25.45 21.74 -6.37
CA ARG A 388 26.12 21.25 -5.16
C ARG A 388 25.34 20.10 -4.54
N TRP A 389 26.04 19.12 -3.97
CA TRP A 389 25.44 17.96 -3.33
C TRP A 389 26.26 17.42 -2.17
N PHE A 390 25.58 16.74 -1.27
CA PHE A 390 26.17 15.89 -0.24
C PHE A 390 25.98 14.42 -0.61
N ASN A 391 27.02 13.63 -0.49
CA ASN A 391 26.91 12.18 -0.60
C ASN A 391 26.17 11.61 0.62
N ARG A 392 25.52 10.47 0.46
CA ARG A 392 24.99 9.69 1.57
C ARG A 392 25.75 8.39 1.67
N ALA A 393 26.07 7.96 2.88
CA ALA A 393 26.79 6.73 3.14
C ALA A 393 26.34 6.09 4.45
N LEU A 394 26.58 4.78 4.57
CA LEU A 394 26.48 4.04 5.82
C LEU A 394 27.88 3.79 6.37
N ALA A 395 28.00 3.75 7.69
CA ALA A 395 29.21 3.35 8.37
C ALA A 395 28.89 2.55 9.63
N ARG A 396 29.80 1.70 10.08
CA ARG A 396 29.70 1.08 11.40
C ARG A 396 29.96 2.11 12.48
N LEU A 397 29.24 2.01 13.57
CA LEU A 397 29.51 2.85 14.74
C LEU A 397 30.93 2.56 15.31
N ASP A 398 31.36 1.32 15.20
CA ASP A 398 32.71 0.93 15.57
C ASP A 398 33.71 1.47 14.53
N GLY A 399 34.63 2.32 14.99
CA GLY A 399 35.55 3.04 14.12
C GLY A 399 35.09 4.41 13.65
N ILE A 400 33.94 4.91 14.17
CA ILE A 400 33.41 6.22 13.79
C ILE A 400 34.34 7.38 14.12
N GLU A 401 35.08 7.29 15.19
CA GLU A 401 36.06 8.27 15.62
C GLU A 401 37.18 8.41 14.58
N GLN A 402 37.72 7.26 14.14
CA GLN A 402 38.76 7.23 13.09
C GLN A 402 38.20 7.73 11.74
N LEU A 403 36.96 7.36 11.41
CA LEU A 403 36.31 7.86 10.20
C LEU A 403 36.16 9.37 10.26
N ALA A 404 35.78 9.95 11.39
CA ALA A 404 35.62 11.39 11.56
C ALA A 404 36.91 12.15 11.35
N GLU A 405 38.06 11.62 11.88
CA GLU A 405 39.36 12.22 11.74
C GLU A 405 39.96 12.11 10.32
N LEU A 406 39.79 10.96 9.69
CA LEU A 406 40.42 10.66 8.39
C LEU A 406 39.51 11.05 7.20
N TYR A 407 38.29 11.49 7.44
CA TYR A 407 37.34 11.80 6.36
C TYR A 407 37.89 12.88 5.43
N ARG A 408 37.79 12.60 4.14
CA ARG A 408 37.99 13.57 3.05
C ARG A 408 36.84 13.47 2.09
N HIS A 409 36.20 14.59 1.79
CA HIS A 409 35.10 14.59 0.85
C HIS A 409 35.57 14.25 -0.58
N LYS A 410 34.73 13.54 -1.33
CA LYS A 410 35.01 13.17 -2.73
C LYS A 410 35.03 14.42 -3.61
N GLN A 411 35.88 14.43 -4.64
CA GLN A 411 35.89 15.51 -5.63
C GLN A 411 34.47 15.80 -6.14
N ARG A 412 34.14 17.08 -6.26
CA ARG A 412 32.85 17.62 -6.70
C ARG A 412 31.68 17.53 -5.70
N SER A 413 31.79 16.83 -4.59
CA SER A 413 30.78 16.92 -3.52
C SER A 413 31.15 18.01 -2.50
N VAL A 414 30.17 18.55 -1.79
CA VAL A 414 30.40 19.51 -0.70
C VAL A 414 30.74 18.79 0.60
N GLY A 415 30.25 17.58 0.79
CA GLY A 415 30.46 16.78 1.97
C GLY A 415 29.65 15.47 1.93
N SER A 416 29.45 14.87 3.09
CA SER A 416 28.68 13.63 3.24
C SER A 416 27.80 13.63 4.48
N PHE A 417 26.60 13.05 4.31
CA PHE A 417 25.76 12.56 5.40
C PHE A 417 26.11 11.09 5.63
N VAL A 418 26.63 10.76 6.81
CA VAL A 418 26.95 9.38 7.16
C VAL A 418 26.04 8.90 8.28
N MET A 419 25.26 7.87 7.98
CA MET A 419 24.42 7.19 8.96
C MET A 419 25.22 6.07 9.62
N CYS A 420 25.40 6.16 10.92
CA CYS A 420 26.19 5.23 11.72
C CYS A 420 25.27 4.15 12.30
N LEU A 421 25.49 2.90 11.90
CA LEU A 421 24.75 1.75 12.41
C LEU A 421 25.54 1.10 13.55
N PRO A 422 24.98 1.00 14.76
CA PRO A 422 25.59 0.31 15.89
C PRO A 422 25.54 -1.21 15.68
N SER A 423 26.48 -1.91 16.32
CA SER A 423 26.41 -3.37 16.46
C SER A 423 25.21 -3.79 17.28
N ILE A 424 24.68 -5.01 17.02
CA ILE A 424 23.51 -5.55 17.71
C ILE A 424 23.73 -5.56 19.23
N GLY A 425 22.72 -5.12 19.98
CA GLY A 425 22.77 -5.01 21.43
C GLY A 425 23.37 -3.69 21.97
N THR A 426 23.81 -2.79 21.09
CA THR A 426 24.28 -1.46 21.49
C THR A 426 23.09 -0.57 21.89
N ARG A 427 23.10 -0.06 23.13
CA ARG A 427 22.05 0.85 23.61
C ARG A 427 22.01 2.14 22.79
N THR A 428 20.83 2.58 22.35
CA THR A 428 20.62 3.78 21.53
C THR A 428 21.31 5.03 22.11
N LYS A 429 21.20 5.26 23.43
CA LYS A 429 21.87 6.40 24.10
C LYS A 429 23.38 6.35 23.99
N SER A 430 23.97 5.16 24.05
CA SER A 430 25.42 4.97 23.89
C SER A 430 25.86 5.27 22.46
N ALA A 431 25.08 4.83 21.47
CA ALA A 431 25.33 5.14 20.06
C ALA A 431 25.24 6.65 19.78
N GLU A 432 24.22 7.31 20.29
CA GLU A 432 24.06 8.77 20.18
C GLU A 432 25.22 9.53 20.81
N HIS A 433 25.68 9.10 21.98
CA HIS A 433 26.81 9.72 22.65
C HIS A 433 28.10 9.59 21.83
N ARG A 434 28.41 8.39 21.31
CA ARG A 434 29.58 8.16 20.46
C ARG A 434 29.53 8.99 19.17
N VAL A 435 28.39 9.04 18.49
CA VAL A 435 28.21 9.86 17.27
C VAL A 435 28.39 11.33 17.59
N ARG A 436 27.85 11.83 18.71
CA ARG A 436 28.02 13.22 19.14
C ARG A 436 29.48 13.55 19.44
N HIS A 437 30.18 12.64 20.14
CA HIS A 437 31.62 12.80 20.44
C HIS A 437 32.46 12.83 19.16
N ALA A 438 32.25 11.86 18.24
CA ALA A 438 32.94 11.83 16.97
C ALA A 438 32.65 13.08 16.09
N SER A 439 31.48 13.64 16.20
CA SER A 439 31.09 14.87 15.46
C SER A 439 31.92 16.10 15.94
N THR A 440 32.47 16.11 17.14
CA THR A 440 33.34 17.22 17.61
C THR A 440 34.68 17.27 16.93
N SER A 441 35.19 16.12 16.47
CA SER A 441 36.45 15.98 15.73
C SER A 441 36.24 15.93 14.21
N ALA A 442 35.01 15.91 13.75
CA ALA A 442 34.69 15.78 12.34
C ALA A 442 34.87 17.10 11.60
N SER A 443 35.22 17.02 10.31
CA SER A 443 35.20 18.18 9.41
C SER A 443 33.79 18.76 9.29
N GLU A 444 33.64 20.06 9.11
CA GLU A 444 32.37 20.75 8.87
C GLU A 444 31.59 20.19 7.66
N THR A 445 32.25 19.47 6.77
CA THR A 445 31.65 18.82 5.60
C THR A 445 31.19 17.39 5.86
N LEU A 446 31.37 16.87 7.08
CA LEU A 446 30.94 15.54 7.51
C LEU A 446 29.83 15.64 8.56
N LEU A 447 28.66 15.18 8.20
CA LEU A 447 27.49 15.12 9.09
C LEU A 447 27.24 13.68 9.50
N LEU A 448 27.39 13.40 10.80
CA LEU A 448 27.20 12.08 11.38
C LEU A 448 25.85 11.99 12.07
N ALA A 449 25.16 10.87 11.89
CA ALA A 449 23.89 10.60 12.54
C ALA A 449 23.73 9.11 12.85
N THR A 450 22.93 8.78 13.85
CA THR A 450 22.46 7.41 14.09
C THR A 450 20.94 7.36 14.00
N PRO A 451 20.34 6.37 13.32
CA PRO A 451 18.89 6.28 13.23
C PRO A 451 18.28 5.85 14.57
N LYS A 452 17.09 6.37 14.89
CA LYS A 452 16.37 6.00 16.12
C LYS A 452 16.00 4.50 16.19
N ASN A 453 15.84 3.88 15.01
CA ASN A 453 15.50 2.46 14.86
C ASN A 453 16.69 1.63 14.33
N ALA A 454 17.92 2.00 14.69
CA ALA A 454 19.15 1.34 14.24
C ALA A 454 19.16 -0.17 14.51
N GLU A 455 18.72 -0.58 15.69
CA GLU A 455 18.63 -1.99 16.09
C GLU A 455 17.68 -2.76 15.14
N ARG A 456 16.52 -2.18 14.82
CA ARG A 456 15.58 -2.80 13.90
C ARG A 456 16.12 -2.91 12.48
N ILE A 457 16.88 -1.92 12.01
CA ILE A 457 17.54 -1.96 10.70
C ILE A 457 18.57 -3.10 10.68
N ALA A 458 19.39 -3.21 11.73
CA ALA A 458 20.38 -4.27 11.85
C ALA A 458 19.75 -5.67 11.87
N GLU A 459 18.68 -5.86 12.66
CA GLU A 459 17.93 -7.11 12.71
C GLU A 459 17.35 -7.51 11.36
N LEU A 460 16.66 -6.59 10.67
CA LEU A 460 16.06 -6.84 9.36
C LEU A 460 17.10 -7.13 8.29
N SER A 461 18.25 -6.45 8.36
CA SER A 461 19.37 -6.71 7.44
C SER A 461 19.95 -8.10 7.62
N LEU A 462 20.13 -8.53 8.88
CA LEU A 462 20.57 -9.90 9.17
C LEU A 462 19.56 -10.93 8.71
N GLU A 463 18.30 -10.68 8.93
CA GLU A 463 17.22 -11.59 8.51
C GLU A 463 17.16 -11.72 6.99
N LEU A 464 17.30 -10.60 6.25
CA LEU A 464 17.40 -10.60 4.80
C LEU A 464 18.60 -11.40 4.31
N SER A 465 19.79 -11.13 4.87
CA SER A 465 21.03 -11.83 4.50
C SER A 465 20.94 -13.34 4.79
N ALA A 466 20.32 -13.71 5.91
CA ALA A 466 20.07 -15.10 6.26
C ALA A 466 19.07 -15.78 5.30
N ALA A 467 17.97 -15.11 4.96
CA ALA A 467 16.99 -15.63 4.01
C ALA A 467 17.61 -15.80 2.61
N GLU A 468 18.37 -14.83 2.12
CA GLU A 468 19.11 -14.94 0.85
C GLU A 468 20.14 -16.08 0.86
N ARG A 469 20.80 -16.30 1.99
CA ARG A 469 21.75 -17.42 2.17
C ARG A 469 21.02 -18.75 2.13
N VAL A 470 19.94 -18.90 2.90
CA VAL A 470 19.11 -20.11 2.90
C VAL A 470 18.60 -20.42 1.49
N SER A 471 18.11 -19.41 0.77
CA SER A 471 17.67 -19.56 -0.62
C SER A 471 18.75 -20.14 -1.55
N ARG A 472 20.02 -19.82 -1.29
CA ARG A 472 21.18 -20.26 -2.11
C ARG A 472 21.74 -21.59 -1.68
N THR A 473 21.69 -21.91 -0.39
CA THR A 473 22.41 -23.07 0.17
C THR A 473 21.55 -24.33 0.39
N HIS A 474 20.22 -24.21 0.26
CA HIS A 474 19.30 -25.32 0.48
C HIS A 474 18.67 -25.78 -0.83
N PRO A 475 19.20 -26.88 -1.45
CA PRO A 475 18.67 -27.40 -2.71
C PRO A 475 17.21 -27.87 -2.62
N GLU A 476 16.76 -28.27 -1.43
CA GLU A 476 15.39 -28.72 -1.15
C GLU A 476 14.35 -27.65 -1.54
N LEU A 477 14.70 -26.36 -1.43
CA LEU A 477 13.84 -25.27 -1.84
C LEU A 477 13.57 -25.23 -3.35
N HIS A 478 14.42 -25.85 -4.19
CA HIS A 478 14.18 -25.89 -5.63
C HIS A 478 12.92 -26.68 -6.00
N GLY A 479 12.62 -27.73 -5.22
CA GLY A 479 11.44 -28.57 -5.38
C GLY A 479 10.22 -28.08 -4.61
N ASP A 480 10.37 -27.07 -3.73
CA ASP A 480 9.32 -26.59 -2.84
C ASP A 480 8.91 -25.15 -3.15
N PRO A 481 7.90 -24.94 -4.02
CA PRO A 481 7.44 -23.61 -4.38
C PRO A 481 6.79 -22.86 -3.21
N VAL A 482 6.32 -23.58 -2.19
CA VAL A 482 5.66 -23.00 -1.01
C VAL A 482 6.70 -22.39 -0.10
N ALA A 483 7.71 -23.16 0.31
CA ALA A 483 8.81 -22.68 1.13
C ALA A 483 9.56 -21.52 0.44
N ARG A 484 9.77 -21.58 -0.87
CA ARG A 484 10.39 -20.47 -1.62
C ARG A 484 9.58 -19.19 -1.55
N ARG A 485 8.25 -19.24 -1.73
CA ARG A 485 7.40 -18.06 -1.64
C ARG A 485 7.38 -17.48 -0.24
N GLU A 486 7.34 -18.33 0.77
CA GLU A 486 7.39 -17.88 2.16
C GLU A 486 8.73 -17.21 2.48
N LEU A 487 9.84 -17.81 2.02
CA LEU A 487 11.18 -17.24 2.19
C LEU A 487 11.33 -15.88 1.47
N VAL A 488 10.78 -15.73 0.27
CA VAL A 488 10.78 -14.46 -0.48
C VAL A 488 9.84 -13.43 0.14
N GLY A 489 8.75 -13.85 0.74
CA GLY A 489 7.78 -12.97 1.39
C GLY A 489 8.23 -12.44 2.76
N ARG A 490 9.29 -13.00 3.30
CA ARG A 490 9.93 -12.63 4.56
C ARG A 490 10.76 -11.37 4.44
#